data_5b1a473dcfd1a5000737c59ba63c87a5
#
_entry.id   5b1a473dcfd1a5000737c59ba63c87a5
#
_cell.length_a   1.000
_cell.length_b   1.000
_cell.length_c   1.000
_cell.angle_alpha   90.00
_cell.angle_beta   90.00
_cell.angle_gamma   90.00
#
_symmetry.space_group_name_H-M   'P 1'
#
loop_
_entity.id
_entity.type
_entity.pdbx_description
1 polymer ?
#
loop_
_entity_poly.entity_id
_entity_poly.type
_entity_poly.pdbx_seq_one_letter_code
_entity_poly.pdbx_strand_id
1 'polypeptide(L)'
;MAEAVAYSGGREATSEVKSAYQDFFEYFSNHIEQRKDHLSSGADVPEDLLTRLLTVTNDGKELSTKKILGFCQFLLVAGSETTTLMIGNVLHRLMENPTQFKLLKSNLNLIPNAIEESLRFDAPVHGLFRTNTEETTIHGVTVPADSKVCMMFGSANRDPNLWRDPDVFDINRDPRSLRNHTSFGVCLL
;
A
#
# COMPACT_ATOMS: atom_id res chain seq x y z
N MET A 1 -8.46 -10.03 10.01
CA MET A 1 -7.74 -10.82 8.98
C MET A 1 -6.47 -10.10 8.48
N ALA A 2 -6.51 -8.85 8.04
CA ALA A 2 -5.30 -8.12 7.58
C ALA A 2 -4.23 -8.01 8.69
N GLU A 3 -4.59 -7.68 9.93
CA GLU A 3 -3.68 -7.69 11.08
C GLU A 3 -3.00 -9.05 11.31
N ALA A 4 -3.76 -10.15 11.18
CA ALA A 4 -3.24 -11.49 11.39
C ALA A 4 -2.16 -11.89 10.37
N VAL A 5 -2.25 -11.36 9.12
CA VAL A 5 -1.29 -11.64 8.05
C VAL A 5 -0.02 -10.80 8.17
N ALA A 6 -0.13 -9.54 8.60
CA ALA A 6 0.99 -8.62 8.72
C ALA A 6 1.95 -8.99 9.88
N TYR A 7 1.43 -9.59 10.95
CA TYR A 7 2.20 -9.89 12.17
C TYR A 7 2.86 -11.27 12.23
N SER A 8 2.67 -12.13 11.24
CA SER A 8 3.28 -13.48 11.29
C SER A 8 4.81 -13.53 11.13
N GLY A 9 5.49 -12.40 10.95
CA GLY A 9 6.95 -12.18 10.86
C GLY A 9 7.91 -13.31 11.28
N GLY A 10 7.73 -14.52 10.73
CA GLY A 10 8.56 -15.69 11.01
C GLY A 10 8.15 -16.52 12.23
N ARG A 11 7.05 -16.23 12.90
CA ARG A 11 6.47 -17.09 13.96
C ARG A 11 5.44 -18.04 13.37
N GLU A 12 5.28 -19.22 13.98
CA GLU A 12 4.18 -20.11 13.61
C GLU A 12 2.84 -19.38 13.77
N ALA A 13 2.02 -19.43 12.71
CA ALA A 13 0.70 -18.83 12.72
C ALA A 13 -0.18 -19.48 13.79
N THR A 14 -0.83 -18.67 14.62
CA THR A 14 -1.81 -19.15 15.62
C THR A 14 -2.98 -19.86 14.94
N SER A 15 -3.74 -20.64 15.70
CA SER A 15 -4.96 -21.31 15.20
C SER A 15 -5.96 -20.32 14.60
N GLU A 16 -6.10 -19.14 15.20
CA GLU A 16 -6.98 -18.06 14.74
C GLU A 16 -6.52 -17.50 13.38
N VAL A 17 -5.21 -17.31 13.20
CA VAL A 17 -4.64 -16.88 11.91
C VAL A 17 -4.88 -17.94 10.83
N LYS A 18 -4.68 -19.22 11.16
CA LYS A 18 -4.94 -20.32 10.22
C LYS A 18 -6.42 -20.39 9.82
N SER A 19 -7.35 -20.26 10.79
CA SER A 19 -8.78 -20.21 10.52
C SER A 19 -9.15 -19.03 9.62
N ALA A 20 -8.66 -17.82 9.94
CA ALA A 20 -8.91 -16.63 9.12
C ALA A 20 -8.39 -16.76 7.67
N TYR A 21 -7.29 -17.49 7.47
CA TYR A 21 -6.80 -17.83 6.14
C TYR A 21 -7.74 -18.80 5.41
N GLN A 22 -8.22 -19.83 6.09
CA GLN A 22 -9.14 -20.80 5.50
C GLN A 22 -10.43 -20.10 5.07
N ASP A 23 -11.04 -19.29 5.95
CA ASP A 23 -12.24 -18.52 5.65
C ASP A 23 -12.04 -17.57 4.45
N PHE A 24 -10.87 -16.91 4.36
CA PHE A 24 -10.53 -16.08 3.24
C PHE A 24 -10.47 -16.87 1.92
N PHE A 25 -9.74 -17.97 1.91
CA PHE A 25 -9.56 -18.77 0.70
C PHE A 25 -10.89 -19.42 0.27
N GLU A 26 -11.70 -19.89 1.20
CA GLU A 26 -13.02 -20.45 0.90
C GLU A 26 -13.94 -19.39 0.30
N TYR A 27 -14.03 -18.22 0.93
CA TYR A 27 -14.86 -17.11 0.45
C TYR A 27 -14.49 -16.71 -0.99
N PHE A 28 -13.21 -16.41 -1.24
CA PHE A 28 -12.80 -15.98 -2.57
C PHE A 28 -12.82 -17.10 -3.61
N SER A 29 -12.52 -18.34 -3.24
CA SER A 29 -12.61 -19.47 -4.16
C SER A 29 -14.05 -19.67 -4.65
N ASN A 30 -15.01 -19.62 -3.75
CA ASN A 30 -16.42 -19.74 -4.10
C ASN A 30 -16.87 -18.64 -5.06
N HIS A 31 -16.46 -17.38 -4.81
CA HIS A 31 -16.77 -16.26 -5.70
C HIS A 31 -16.09 -16.38 -7.07
N ILE A 32 -14.87 -16.88 -7.12
CA ILE A 32 -14.13 -17.12 -8.36
C ILE A 32 -14.84 -18.19 -9.21
N GLU A 33 -15.19 -19.32 -8.62
CA GLU A 33 -15.87 -20.40 -9.34
C GLU A 33 -17.26 -19.97 -9.84
N GLN A 34 -18.07 -19.36 -8.99
CA GLN A 34 -19.38 -18.81 -9.40
C GLN A 34 -19.24 -17.81 -10.57
N ARG A 35 -18.22 -16.94 -10.53
CA ARG A 35 -18.01 -15.96 -11.59
C ARG A 35 -17.58 -16.62 -12.90
N LYS A 36 -16.74 -17.67 -12.84
CA LYS A 36 -16.37 -18.48 -14.01
C LYS A 36 -17.55 -19.18 -14.64
N ASP A 37 -18.43 -19.76 -13.83
CA ASP A 37 -19.64 -20.43 -14.30
C ASP A 37 -20.58 -19.43 -15.00
N HIS A 38 -20.77 -18.24 -14.46
CA HIS A 38 -21.54 -17.18 -15.10
C HIS A 38 -20.91 -16.73 -16.42
N LEU A 39 -19.60 -16.50 -16.46
CA LEU A 39 -18.89 -16.13 -17.70
C LEU A 39 -19.00 -17.22 -18.77
N SER A 40 -18.90 -18.48 -18.40
CA SER A 40 -18.98 -19.61 -19.34
C SER A 40 -20.39 -19.84 -19.87
N SER A 41 -21.43 -19.54 -19.08
CA SER A 41 -22.83 -19.65 -19.49
C SER A 41 -23.34 -18.43 -20.26
N GLY A 42 -22.52 -17.38 -20.42
CA GLY A 42 -22.94 -16.13 -21.06
C GLY A 42 -23.91 -15.29 -20.22
N ALA A 43 -23.99 -15.56 -18.90
CA ALA A 43 -24.78 -14.77 -17.99
C ALA A 43 -24.16 -13.37 -17.80
N ASP A 44 -25.00 -12.41 -17.45
CA ASP A 44 -24.55 -11.06 -17.12
C ASP A 44 -23.70 -11.08 -15.84
N VAL A 45 -22.51 -10.43 -15.89
CA VAL A 45 -21.56 -10.36 -14.78
C VAL A 45 -21.19 -8.92 -14.48
N PRO A 46 -20.94 -8.55 -13.21
CA PRO A 46 -20.47 -7.22 -12.87
C PRO A 46 -19.15 -6.86 -13.55
N GLU A 47 -18.98 -5.62 -14.00
CA GLU A 47 -17.71 -5.07 -14.45
C GLU A 47 -16.82 -4.68 -13.26
N ASP A 48 -16.46 -5.66 -12.45
CA ASP A 48 -15.61 -5.48 -11.27
C ASP A 48 -14.19 -6.03 -11.50
N LEU A 49 -13.34 -5.81 -10.49
CA LEU A 49 -11.95 -6.27 -10.55
C LEU A 49 -11.83 -7.79 -10.68
N LEU A 50 -12.71 -8.56 -10.04
CA LEU A 50 -12.69 -10.02 -10.12
C LEU A 50 -12.97 -10.50 -11.55
N THR A 51 -13.97 -9.92 -12.22
CA THR A 51 -14.26 -10.20 -13.63
C THR A 51 -13.07 -9.87 -14.51
N ARG A 52 -12.43 -8.70 -14.28
CA ARG A 52 -11.23 -8.30 -15.04
C ARG A 52 -10.06 -9.26 -14.83
N LEU A 53 -9.81 -9.72 -13.61
CA LEU A 53 -8.76 -10.70 -13.32
C LEU A 53 -9.02 -12.06 -13.95
N LEU A 54 -10.27 -12.47 -14.10
CA LEU A 54 -10.66 -13.73 -14.74
C LEU A 54 -10.59 -13.66 -16.27
N THR A 55 -10.79 -12.48 -16.86
CA THR A 55 -10.81 -12.30 -18.31
C THR A 55 -9.49 -11.78 -18.91
N VAL A 56 -8.59 -11.24 -18.05
CA VAL A 56 -7.30 -10.75 -18.49
C VAL A 56 -6.38 -11.90 -18.88
N THR A 57 -5.71 -11.75 -20.00
CA THR A 57 -4.68 -12.69 -20.45
C THR A 57 -3.30 -12.07 -20.35
N ASN A 58 -2.32 -12.85 -19.88
CA ASN A 58 -0.90 -12.50 -19.94
C ASN A 58 -0.19 -13.46 -20.88
N ASP A 59 0.40 -12.95 -21.95
CA ASP A 59 0.99 -13.75 -23.05
C ASP A 59 0.00 -14.78 -23.63
N GLY A 60 -1.27 -14.40 -23.77
CA GLY A 60 -2.33 -15.25 -24.28
C GLY A 60 -2.83 -16.33 -23.30
N LYS A 61 -2.40 -16.29 -22.03
CA LYS A 61 -2.84 -17.25 -21.00
C LYS A 61 -3.62 -16.53 -19.90
N GLU A 62 -4.72 -17.13 -19.49
CA GLU A 62 -5.52 -16.67 -18.36
C GLU A 62 -4.74 -16.81 -17.05
N LEU A 63 -5.07 -15.95 -16.08
CA LEU A 63 -4.53 -16.08 -14.73
C LEU A 63 -5.10 -17.33 -14.05
N SER A 64 -4.22 -18.13 -13.44
CA SER A 64 -4.69 -19.27 -12.62
C SER A 64 -5.45 -18.78 -11.37
N THR A 65 -6.40 -19.60 -10.89
CA THR A 65 -7.15 -19.34 -9.65
C THR A 65 -6.19 -18.99 -8.49
N LYS A 66 -5.07 -19.71 -8.37
CA LYS A 66 -4.04 -19.45 -7.36
C LYS A 66 -3.46 -18.03 -7.44
N LYS A 67 -3.20 -17.53 -8.67
CA LYS A 67 -2.69 -16.15 -8.86
C LYS A 67 -3.75 -15.13 -8.50
N ILE A 68 -5.01 -15.37 -8.87
CA ILE A 68 -6.14 -14.49 -8.53
C ILE A 68 -6.35 -14.43 -7.02
N LEU A 69 -6.34 -15.57 -6.33
CA LEU A 69 -6.42 -15.64 -4.86
C LEU A 69 -5.27 -14.86 -4.20
N GLY A 70 -4.04 -15.06 -4.68
CA GLY A 70 -2.89 -14.29 -4.17
C GLY A 70 -3.03 -12.79 -4.39
N PHE A 71 -3.62 -12.37 -5.49
CA PHE A 71 -3.89 -10.96 -5.78
C PHE A 71 -4.98 -10.39 -4.85
N CYS A 72 -6.07 -11.13 -4.62
CA CYS A 72 -7.11 -10.74 -3.67
C CYS A 72 -6.56 -10.60 -2.25
N GLN A 73 -5.71 -11.53 -1.82
CA GLN A 73 -5.02 -11.47 -0.53
C GLN A 73 -4.12 -10.24 -0.44
N PHE A 74 -3.30 -10.01 -1.46
CA PHE A 74 -2.42 -8.83 -1.52
C PHE A 74 -3.21 -7.52 -1.41
N LEU A 75 -4.30 -7.37 -2.15
CA LEU A 75 -5.15 -6.17 -2.11
C LEU A 75 -5.79 -5.95 -0.74
N LEU A 76 -6.26 -7.01 -0.09
CA LEU A 76 -6.87 -6.90 1.23
C LEU A 76 -5.84 -6.39 2.26
N VAL A 77 -4.64 -6.97 2.26
CA VAL A 77 -3.56 -6.57 3.17
C VAL A 77 -3.07 -5.16 2.86
N ALA A 78 -2.76 -4.88 1.59
CA ALA A 78 -2.18 -3.61 1.19
C ALA A 78 -3.16 -2.44 1.30
N GLY A 79 -4.46 -2.68 1.07
CA GLY A 79 -5.47 -1.61 0.97
C GLY A 79 -6.20 -1.29 2.28
N SER A 80 -6.33 -2.24 3.19
CA SER A 80 -7.16 -2.06 4.38
C SER A 80 -6.46 -1.24 5.46
N GLU A 81 -5.35 -1.71 5.98
CA GLU A 81 -4.66 -1.13 7.14
C GLU A 81 -4.00 0.21 6.77
N THR A 82 -3.29 0.27 5.66
CA THR A 82 -2.58 1.49 5.25
C THR A 82 -3.53 2.65 4.95
N THR A 83 -4.67 2.37 4.32
CA THR A 83 -5.70 3.38 4.04
C THR A 83 -6.35 3.87 5.33
N THR A 84 -6.65 2.97 6.27
CA THR A 84 -7.20 3.33 7.57
C THR A 84 -6.24 4.24 8.35
N LEU A 85 -4.95 3.89 8.40
CA LEU A 85 -3.93 4.71 9.02
C LEU A 85 -3.79 6.07 8.33
N MET A 86 -3.79 6.13 7.00
CA MET A 86 -3.72 7.37 6.24
C MET A 86 -4.89 8.31 6.58
N ILE A 87 -6.12 7.78 6.65
CA ILE A 87 -7.30 8.57 7.02
C ILE A 87 -7.14 9.11 8.46
N GLY A 88 -6.69 8.28 9.39
CA GLY A 88 -6.40 8.70 10.76
C GLY A 88 -5.34 9.79 10.82
N ASN A 89 -4.24 9.63 10.11
CA ASN A 89 -3.12 10.57 10.08
C ASN A 89 -3.52 11.93 9.51
N VAL A 90 -4.21 11.98 8.37
CA VAL A 90 -4.63 13.25 7.78
C VAL A 90 -5.59 14.02 8.68
N LEU A 91 -6.55 13.34 9.30
CA LEU A 91 -7.47 13.97 10.24
C LEU A 91 -6.76 14.47 11.48
N HIS A 92 -5.84 13.67 12.04
CA HIS A 92 -5.04 14.06 13.19
C HIS A 92 -4.20 15.31 12.90
N ARG A 93 -3.47 15.34 11.78
CA ARG A 93 -2.66 16.50 11.39
C ARG A 93 -3.48 17.75 11.11
N LEU A 94 -4.65 17.61 10.52
CA LEU A 94 -5.54 18.76 10.33
C LEU A 94 -6.08 19.29 11.66
N MET A 95 -6.36 18.44 12.65
CA MET A 95 -6.78 18.88 14.00
C MET A 95 -5.63 19.58 14.74
N GLU A 96 -4.41 19.12 14.61
CA GLU A 96 -3.22 19.77 15.20
C GLU A 96 -2.86 21.09 14.50
N ASN A 97 -3.32 21.30 13.25
CA ASN A 97 -3.06 22.49 12.44
C ASN A 97 -4.35 23.21 12.05
N PRO A 98 -5.03 23.94 12.97
CA PRO A 98 -6.34 24.54 12.71
C PRO A 98 -6.37 25.52 11.52
N THR A 99 -5.25 26.18 11.23
CA THR A 99 -5.11 27.07 10.07
C THR A 99 -5.18 26.31 8.75
N GLN A 100 -4.52 25.18 8.64
CA GLN A 100 -4.56 24.28 7.49
C GLN A 100 -5.96 23.67 7.34
N PHE A 101 -6.58 23.28 8.46
CA PHE A 101 -7.95 22.76 8.46
C PHE A 101 -8.98 23.80 7.98
N LYS A 102 -8.87 25.06 8.47
CA LYS A 102 -9.73 26.15 8.01
C LYS A 102 -9.54 26.43 6.50
N LEU A 103 -8.30 26.40 6.03
CA LEU A 103 -7.98 26.56 4.62
C LEU A 103 -8.60 25.43 3.78
N LEU A 104 -8.47 24.17 4.20
CA LEU A 104 -9.07 23.03 3.51
C LEU A 104 -10.58 23.15 3.44
N LYS A 105 -11.23 23.57 4.53
CA LYS A 105 -12.70 23.78 4.56
C LYS A 105 -13.16 24.90 3.63
N SER A 106 -12.34 25.92 3.40
CA SER A 106 -12.64 27.02 2.48
C SER A 106 -12.34 26.68 1.01
N ASN A 107 -11.49 25.67 0.76
CA ASN A 107 -11.13 25.24 -0.58
C ASN A 107 -10.94 23.72 -0.64
N LEU A 108 -12.02 23.01 -0.94
CA LEU A 108 -12.02 21.53 -1.02
C LEU A 108 -11.16 20.97 -2.17
N ASN A 109 -10.74 21.80 -3.13
CA ASN A 109 -9.81 21.38 -4.18
C ASN A 109 -8.42 21.04 -3.61
N LEU A 110 -8.12 21.41 -2.35
CA LEU A 110 -6.90 21.04 -1.66
C LEU A 110 -6.95 19.63 -1.03
N ILE A 111 -8.06 18.90 -1.10
CA ILE A 111 -8.18 17.54 -0.55
C ILE A 111 -7.08 16.61 -1.11
N PRO A 112 -6.83 16.53 -2.42
CA PRO A 112 -5.74 15.69 -2.94
C PRO A 112 -4.38 16.08 -2.35
N ASN A 113 -4.07 17.37 -2.27
CA ASN A 113 -2.82 17.84 -1.67
C ASN A 113 -2.71 17.49 -0.18
N ALA A 114 -3.80 17.61 0.58
CA ALA A 114 -3.81 17.26 1.99
C ALA A 114 -3.54 15.75 2.20
N ILE A 115 -4.04 14.91 1.30
CA ILE A 115 -3.77 13.46 1.31
C ILE A 115 -2.29 13.20 1.01
N GLU A 116 -1.75 13.76 -0.07
CA GLU A 116 -0.35 13.57 -0.47
C GLU A 116 0.62 14.12 0.60
N GLU A 117 0.32 15.29 1.19
CA GLU A 117 1.11 15.84 2.29
C GLU A 117 1.04 14.96 3.55
N SER A 118 -0.12 14.38 3.85
CA SER A 118 -0.24 13.44 4.96
C SER A 118 0.58 12.17 4.71
N LEU A 119 0.55 11.64 3.49
CA LEU A 119 1.38 10.50 3.09
C LEU A 119 2.88 10.82 3.22
N ARG A 120 3.29 12.01 2.81
CA ARG A 120 4.68 12.46 3.00
C ARG A 120 5.04 12.58 4.48
N PHE A 121 4.21 13.29 5.24
CA PHE A 121 4.50 13.69 6.62
C PHE A 121 4.43 12.52 7.59
N ASP A 122 3.40 11.67 7.48
CA ASP A 122 3.17 10.48 8.30
C ASP A 122 2.87 9.27 7.40
N ALA A 123 3.89 8.76 6.75
CA ALA A 123 3.76 7.56 5.93
C ALA A 123 3.15 6.41 6.73
N PRO A 124 2.03 5.79 6.30
CA PRO A 124 1.44 4.64 6.98
C PRO A 124 2.40 3.47 7.14
N VAL A 125 3.28 3.27 6.16
CA VAL A 125 4.40 2.33 6.21
C VAL A 125 5.68 3.12 6.40
N HIS A 126 6.30 3.01 7.57
CA HIS A 126 7.52 3.75 7.90
C HIS A 126 8.75 3.28 7.14
N GLY A 127 8.79 2.01 6.76
CA GLY A 127 9.89 1.44 6.01
C GLY A 127 9.66 -0.03 5.65
N LEU A 128 10.44 -0.51 4.68
CA LEU A 128 10.41 -1.90 4.24
C LEU A 128 11.82 -2.45 4.13
N PHE A 129 11.95 -3.75 4.38
CA PHE A 129 13.22 -4.44 4.25
C PHE A 129 13.43 -4.95 2.82
N ARG A 130 14.69 -4.89 2.39
CA ARG A 130 15.21 -5.60 1.21
C ARG A 130 16.40 -6.43 1.63
N THR A 131 16.64 -7.52 0.93
CA THR A 131 17.89 -8.29 1.05
C THR A 131 18.73 -7.95 -0.18
N ASN A 132 19.95 -7.43 0.03
CA ASN A 132 20.86 -7.17 -1.08
C ASN A 132 21.43 -8.50 -1.59
N THR A 133 21.57 -8.62 -2.92
CA THR A 133 22.06 -9.85 -3.57
C THR A 133 23.56 -9.89 -3.71
N GLU A 134 24.23 -8.77 -3.54
CA GLU A 134 25.67 -8.60 -3.65
C GLU A 134 26.17 -7.56 -2.63
N GLU A 135 27.46 -7.59 -2.33
CA GLU A 135 28.09 -6.56 -1.52
C GLU A 135 27.93 -5.19 -2.18
N THR A 136 27.48 -4.21 -1.40
CA THR A 136 27.15 -2.86 -1.89
C THR A 136 27.68 -1.82 -0.93
N THR A 137 28.21 -0.72 -1.45
CA THR A 137 28.64 0.42 -0.61
C THR A 137 27.61 1.55 -0.69
N ILE A 138 27.06 1.94 0.47
CA ILE A 138 26.09 3.03 0.60
C ILE A 138 26.71 4.12 1.48
N HIS A 139 26.93 5.30 0.92
CA HIS A 139 27.58 6.43 1.63
C HIS A 139 28.86 6.06 2.39
N GLY A 140 29.71 5.24 1.78
CA GLY A 140 30.98 4.79 2.39
C GLY A 140 30.87 3.65 3.39
N VAL A 141 29.66 3.13 3.65
CA VAL A 141 29.44 1.95 4.49
C VAL A 141 29.25 0.73 3.61
N THR A 142 30.12 -0.26 3.77
CA THR A 142 30.01 -1.54 3.05
C THR A 142 28.96 -2.42 3.71
N VAL A 143 27.97 -2.83 2.93
CA VAL A 143 26.89 -3.74 3.32
C VAL A 143 27.16 -5.09 2.65
N PRO A 144 27.47 -6.16 3.40
CA PRO A 144 27.73 -7.48 2.84
C PRO A 144 26.53 -8.05 2.06
N ALA A 145 26.80 -8.94 1.11
CA ALA A 145 25.72 -9.70 0.44
C ALA A 145 24.81 -10.40 1.47
N ASP A 146 23.57 -10.65 1.10
CA ASP A 146 22.52 -11.27 1.92
C ASP A 146 22.15 -10.50 3.21
N SER A 147 22.62 -9.25 3.35
CA SER A 147 22.23 -8.38 4.46
C SER A 147 20.80 -7.84 4.28
N LYS A 148 20.06 -7.71 5.38
CA LYS A 148 18.78 -7.02 5.38
C LYS A 148 18.97 -5.52 5.56
N VAL A 149 18.55 -4.75 4.57
CA VAL A 149 18.57 -3.28 4.57
C VAL A 149 17.15 -2.76 4.73
N CYS A 150 16.93 -1.91 5.73
CA CYS A 150 15.64 -1.24 5.92
C CYS A 150 15.64 0.10 5.17
N MET A 151 14.75 0.25 4.22
CA MET A 151 14.49 1.53 3.55
C MET A 151 13.47 2.32 4.39
N MET A 152 13.92 3.40 5.02
CA MET A 152 13.12 4.21 5.92
C MET A 152 12.38 5.32 5.16
N PHE A 153 11.15 5.04 4.70
CA PHE A 153 10.33 5.98 3.93
C PHE A 153 10.00 7.25 4.71
N GLY A 154 9.67 7.11 5.99
CA GLY A 154 9.41 8.25 6.85
C GLY A 154 10.60 9.18 6.98
N SER A 155 11.83 8.67 6.99
CA SER A 155 13.05 9.48 7.00
C SER A 155 13.28 10.15 5.64
N ALA A 156 13.15 9.41 4.54
CA ALA A 156 13.31 9.95 3.18
C ALA A 156 12.30 11.09 2.89
N ASN A 157 11.09 10.96 3.39
CA ASN A 157 10.04 11.98 3.25
C ASN A 157 10.27 13.23 4.10
N ARG A 158 11.30 13.23 4.95
CA ARG A 158 11.71 14.35 5.80
C ARG A 158 13.16 14.79 5.56
N ASP A 159 13.78 14.31 4.49
CA ASP A 159 15.14 14.73 4.13
C ASP A 159 15.17 16.21 3.74
N PRO A 160 15.90 17.08 4.48
CA PRO A 160 15.97 18.52 4.19
C PRO A 160 16.66 18.86 2.85
N ASN A 161 17.40 17.91 2.28
CA ASN A 161 17.99 18.10 0.94
C ASN A 161 16.93 17.97 -0.18
N LEU A 162 15.81 17.30 0.09
CA LEU A 162 14.72 17.09 -0.88
C LEU A 162 13.48 17.91 -0.54
N TRP A 163 13.24 18.15 0.74
CA TRP A 163 12.00 18.77 1.22
C TRP A 163 12.30 20.08 1.95
N ARG A 164 11.76 21.17 1.42
CA ARG A 164 11.79 22.45 2.12
C ARG A 164 10.88 22.35 3.36
N ASP A 165 11.38 22.83 4.51
CA ASP A 165 10.64 22.78 5.79
C ASP A 165 10.00 21.40 6.04
N PRO A 166 10.83 20.31 6.12
CA PRO A 166 10.34 18.93 6.08
C PRO A 166 9.42 18.57 7.25
N ASP A 167 9.58 19.23 8.39
CA ASP A 167 8.83 19.03 9.62
C ASP A 167 7.60 19.94 9.75
N VAL A 168 7.25 20.67 8.70
CA VAL A 168 6.03 21.47 8.63
C VAL A 168 4.99 20.74 7.79
N PHE A 169 3.80 20.53 8.37
CA PHE A 169 2.63 20.02 7.64
C PHE A 169 1.98 21.17 6.86
N ASP A 170 2.08 21.15 5.54
CA ASP A 170 1.60 22.21 4.67
C ASP A 170 0.84 21.66 3.44
N ILE A 171 -0.48 21.80 3.45
CA ILE A 171 -1.34 21.37 2.35
C ILE A 171 -1.24 22.22 1.07
N ASN A 172 -0.45 23.35 1.12
CA ASN A 172 -0.18 24.18 -0.05
C ASN A 172 1.14 23.84 -0.74
N ARG A 173 1.82 22.77 -0.35
CA ARG A 173 3.04 22.35 -1.08
C ARG A 173 2.73 22.18 -2.56
N ASP A 174 3.73 22.45 -3.39
CA ASP A 174 3.59 22.18 -4.83
C ASP A 174 3.20 20.72 -5.08
N PRO A 175 2.06 20.45 -5.77
CA PRO A 175 1.62 19.09 -6.08
C PRO A 175 2.66 18.26 -6.85
N ARG A 176 3.54 18.91 -7.63
CA ARG A 176 4.63 18.21 -8.34
C ARG A 176 5.69 17.71 -7.36
N SER A 177 6.01 18.52 -6.36
CA SER A 177 6.93 18.13 -5.29
C SER A 177 6.36 16.99 -4.47
N LEU A 178 5.08 17.05 -4.10
CA LEU A 178 4.41 16.01 -3.30
C LEU A 178 4.46 14.63 -3.95
N ARG A 179 4.43 14.52 -5.28
CA ARG A 179 4.55 13.23 -5.99
C ARG A 179 5.88 12.51 -5.77
N ASN A 180 6.87 13.19 -5.19
CA ASN A 180 8.18 12.59 -4.91
C ASN A 180 8.26 11.91 -3.54
N HIS A 181 7.19 11.89 -2.76
CA HIS A 181 7.22 11.15 -1.50
C HIS A 181 7.36 9.64 -1.75
N THR A 182 8.02 8.97 -0.81
CA THR A 182 8.38 7.54 -0.95
C THR A 182 7.41 6.60 -0.25
N SER A 183 6.23 7.05 0.18
CA SER A 183 5.30 6.28 1.03
C SER A 183 4.72 5.03 0.35
N PHE A 184 4.79 4.95 -0.97
CA PHE A 184 4.47 3.74 -1.76
C PHE A 184 5.73 2.98 -2.22
N GLY A 185 6.89 3.34 -1.71
CA GLY A 185 8.17 2.87 -2.19
C GLY A 185 8.66 3.66 -3.41
N VAL A 186 9.89 3.38 -3.81
CA VAL A 186 10.47 3.92 -5.05
C VAL A 186 10.63 2.75 -6.01
N CYS A 187 9.91 2.80 -7.13
CA CYS A 187 10.15 1.90 -8.25
C CYS A 187 11.18 2.59 -9.15
N LEU A 188 12.40 2.07 -9.20
CA LEU A 188 13.34 2.39 -10.27
C LEU A 188 12.82 1.64 -11.50
N LEU A 189 12.10 2.33 -12.37
CA LEU A 189 11.78 1.85 -13.72
C LEU A 189 13.01 1.99 -14.60
#